data_7fbebce2e4298482f7803240f0d44646
#
_entry.id   7fbebce2e4298482f7803240f0d44646
#
_cell.length_a   1.000
_cell.length_b   1.000
_cell.length_c   1.000
_cell.angle_alpha   90.00
_cell.angle_beta   90.00
_cell.angle_gamma   90.00
#
_symmetry.space_group_name_H-M   'P 1'
#
loop_
_entity.id
_entity.type
_entity.pdbx_description
1 polymer ?
#
loop_
_entity_poly.entity_id
_entity_poly.type
_entity_poly.pdbx_seq_one_letter_code
_entity_poly.pdbx_strand_id
1 'polypeptide(L)'
;MAIKTYKKGDKQKIAENFRAREFDCNGKGCCSTTPIDEKLVEYLQQIRTHFGKPVYLTAYRCKTHNARTPNAAPNSRHIYGQAADFHIDGVAPAEIAKYAESIGVKGIGLYDTFVHIDTRESKSFWYSHAQEYRATFGGEPVEDLYTQEQFVRDVQAACGAAVDGIAGQETMSKTVTISAYKNRTHKAVRAVQKRLAALGYKQVGEADGIAGAKFTAALKAFQQDNRCWVDGELTAKNKTWRLLLGME
;
A
#
# COMPACT_ATOMS: atom_id res chain seq x y z
N MET A 1 8.46 20.37 6.47
CA MET A 1 7.06 20.82 6.28
C MET A 1 6.27 20.45 7.50
N ALA A 2 5.28 21.28 7.87
CA ALA A 2 4.60 21.13 9.14
C ALA A 2 3.32 20.31 8.99
N ILE A 3 3.08 19.41 9.95
CA ILE A 3 1.78 18.79 10.15
C ILE A 3 1.02 19.67 11.14
N LYS A 4 -0.11 20.23 10.71
CA LYS A 4 -1.01 20.98 11.57
C LYS A 4 -2.14 20.09 12.05
N THR A 5 -2.53 20.23 13.32
CA THR A 5 -3.61 19.43 13.92
C THR A 5 -4.83 20.33 14.15
N TYR A 6 -5.96 19.89 13.62
CA TYR A 6 -7.27 20.56 13.74
C TYR A 6 -8.21 19.72 14.60
N LYS A 7 -9.24 20.37 15.16
CA LYS A 7 -10.36 19.65 15.76
C LYS A 7 -11.17 18.96 14.67
N LYS A 8 -11.68 17.77 14.92
CA LYS A 8 -12.60 17.11 13.99
C LYS A 8 -13.84 17.98 13.77
N GLY A 9 -14.23 18.18 12.51
CA GLY A 9 -15.32 19.06 12.11
C GLY A 9 -14.92 20.53 11.94
N ASP A 10 -13.64 20.86 12.06
CA ASP A 10 -13.16 22.24 11.92
C ASP A 10 -13.45 22.79 10.50
N LYS A 11 -14.15 23.92 10.44
CA LYS A 11 -14.51 24.58 9.19
C LYS A 11 -13.44 25.54 8.69
N GLN A 12 -12.30 25.65 9.38
CA GLN A 12 -11.22 26.56 8.98
C GLN A 12 -10.80 26.28 7.53
N LYS A 13 -10.69 27.35 6.75
CA LYS A 13 -10.15 27.32 5.39
C LYS A 13 -8.63 27.12 5.48
N ILE A 14 -8.11 26.05 4.87
CA ILE A 14 -6.68 25.69 4.90
C ILE A 14 -6.01 25.84 3.53
N ALA A 15 -6.79 25.94 2.46
CA ALA A 15 -6.39 26.34 1.12
C ALA A 15 -7.57 27.02 0.41
N GLU A 16 -7.36 27.54 -0.80
CA GLU A 16 -8.41 28.24 -1.53
C GLU A 16 -9.71 27.45 -1.64
N ASN A 17 -9.61 26.16 -1.92
CA ASN A 17 -10.74 25.27 -2.17
C ASN A 17 -10.92 24.18 -1.08
N PHE A 18 -10.13 24.20 0.00
CA PHE A 18 -10.18 23.15 1.03
C PHE A 18 -10.38 23.70 2.44
N ARG A 19 -11.18 22.97 3.23
CA ARG A 19 -11.37 23.18 4.67
C ARG A 19 -10.84 21.98 5.46
N ALA A 20 -10.39 22.20 6.68
CA ALA A 20 -9.81 21.17 7.54
C ALA A 20 -10.71 19.93 7.70
N ARG A 21 -12.04 20.14 7.87
CA ARG A 21 -13.02 19.05 8.03
C ARG A 21 -13.09 18.05 6.85
N GLU A 22 -12.66 18.46 5.66
CA GLU A 22 -12.68 17.58 4.48
C GLU A 22 -11.63 16.46 4.58
N PHE A 23 -10.64 16.67 5.44
CA PHE A 23 -9.59 15.70 5.73
C PHE A 23 -9.90 14.79 6.92
N ASP A 24 -11.05 14.94 7.57
CA ASP A 24 -11.40 14.22 8.77
C ASP A 24 -11.47 12.70 8.56
N CYS A 25 -11.12 11.98 9.63
CA CYS A 25 -11.31 10.55 9.68
C CYS A 25 -12.80 10.19 9.64
N ASN A 26 -13.20 9.35 8.69
CA ASN A 26 -14.58 8.89 8.50
C ASN A 26 -15.04 7.87 9.55
N GLY A 27 -14.15 7.38 10.43
CA GLY A 27 -14.51 6.47 11.52
C GLY A 27 -15.40 7.15 12.55
N LYS A 28 -16.49 6.47 12.95
CA LYS A 28 -17.42 6.98 13.95
C LYS A 28 -16.76 6.95 15.35
N GLY A 29 -16.68 8.11 16.02
CA GLY A 29 -16.21 8.22 17.41
C GLY A 29 -14.78 7.76 17.69
N CYS A 30 -13.94 7.55 16.66
CA CYS A 30 -12.62 6.95 16.83
C CYS A 30 -11.49 7.96 17.09
N CYS A 31 -11.73 9.25 16.88
CA CYS A 31 -10.77 10.34 17.12
C CYS A 31 -11.49 11.69 17.20
N SER A 32 -10.82 12.66 17.84
CA SER A 32 -11.31 14.04 18.03
C SER A 32 -10.52 15.09 17.27
N THR A 33 -9.39 14.67 16.68
CA THR A 33 -8.47 15.57 15.96
C THR A 33 -8.06 14.98 14.61
N THR A 34 -7.66 15.86 13.71
CA THR A 34 -7.20 15.54 12.35
C THR A 34 -5.84 16.18 12.12
N PRO A 35 -4.75 15.43 12.08
CA PRO A 35 -3.47 15.91 11.58
C PRO A 35 -3.53 16.05 10.06
N ILE A 36 -2.99 17.13 9.52
CA ILE A 36 -2.97 17.43 8.08
C ILE A 36 -1.57 17.94 7.71
N ASP A 37 -0.92 17.29 6.77
CA ASP A 37 0.35 17.73 6.18
C ASP A 37 0.06 18.88 5.19
N GLU A 38 0.68 20.05 5.42
CA GLU A 38 0.50 21.22 4.56
C GLU A 38 0.91 20.94 3.11
N LYS A 39 1.90 20.08 2.89
CA LYS A 39 2.32 19.69 1.53
C LYS A 39 1.26 18.88 0.79
N LEU A 40 0.54 18.01 1.51
CA LEU A 40 -0.61 17.29 0.92
C LEU A 40 -1.67 18.27 0.43
N VAL A 41 -1.97 19.29 1.25
CA VAL A 41 -2.94 20.33 0.89
C VAL A 41 -2.49 21.12 -0.33
N GLU A 42 -1.20 21.48 -0.42
CA GLU A 42 -0.62 22.15 -1.59
C GLU A 42 -0.79 21.31 -2.87
N TYR A 43 -0.48 20.03 -2.83
CA TYR A 43 -0.64 19.12 -3.97
C TYR A 43 -2.11 19.03 -4.40
N LEU A 44 -3.02 18.82 -3.45
CA LEU A 44 -4.45 18.74 -3.75
C LEU A 44 -4.99 20.05 -4.32
N GLN A 45 -4.52 21.21 -3.83
CA GLN A 45 -4.92 22.51 -4.35
C GLN A 45 -4.43 22.72 -5.79
N GLN A 46 -3.18 22.32 -6.10
CA GLN A 46 -2.67 22.39 -7.49
C GLN A 46 -3.48 21.50 -8.42
N ILE A 47 -3.79 20.25 -7.99
CA ILE A 47 -4.63 19.32 -8.76
C ILE A 47 -6.04 19.91 -8.98
N ARG A 48 -6.65 20.44 -7.93
CA ARG A 48 -7.94 21.11 -8.00
C ARG A 48 -7.96 22.26 -9.01
N THR A 49 -6.95 23.11 -8.96
CA THR A 49 -6.80 24.28 -9.84
C THR A 49 -6.59 23.84 -11.29
N HIS A 50 -5.74 22.85 -11.53
CA HIS A 50 -5.46 22.34 -12.87
C HIS A 50 -6.70 21.79 -13.58
N PHE A 51 -7.46 20.93 -12.90
CA PHE A 51 -8.65 20.31 -13.50
C PHE A 51 -9.89 21.21 -13.43
N GLY A 52 -9.88 22.27 -12.64
CA GLY A 52 -11.02 23.20 -12.50
C GLY A 52 -12.28 22.57 -11.90
N LYS A 53 -12.18 21.39 -11.29
CA LYS A 53 -13.31 20.57 -10.80
C LYS A 53 -13.15 20.20 -9.32
N PRO A 54 -14.26 19.91 -8.61
CA PRO A 54 -14.20 19.42 -7.23
C PRO A 54 -13.34 18.16 -7.07
N VAL A 55 -12.58 18.12 -5.98
CA VAL A 55 -11.81 16.93 -5.54
C VAL A 55 -12.57 16.28 -4.39
N TYR A 56 -13.01 15.04 -4.58
CA TYR A 56 -13.71 14.27 -3.56
C TYR A 56 -12.70 13.33 -2.88
N LEU A 57 -12.40 13.55 -1.60
CA LEU A 57 -11.28 12.92 -0.95
C LEU A 57 -11.63 12.19 0.36
N THR A 58 -10.83 11.19 0.67
CA THR A 58 -10.69 10.56 1.99
C THR A 58 -9.22 10.67 2.39
N ALA A 59 -8.91 11.44 3.44
CA ALA A 59 -7.52 11.71 3.81
C ALA A 59 -7.11 11.02 5.12
N TYR A 60 -7.29 11.69 6.26
CA TYR A 60 -6.86 11.15 7.53
C TYR A 60 -7.67 9.92 7.94
N ARG A 61 -6.96 8.92 8.44
CA ARG A 61 -7.54 7.71 9.01
C ARG A 61 -6.79 7.37 10.30
N CYS A 62 -7.44 7.58 11.44
CA CYS A 62 -6.79 7.35 12.73
C CYS A 62 -6.38 5.88 12.92
N LYS A 63 -5.45 5.60 13.82
CA LYS A 63 -4.92 4.25 14.08
C LYS A 63 -6.03 3.22 14.33
N THR A 64 -7.04 3.59 15.13
CA THR A 64 -8.19 2.72 15.44
C THR A 64 -9.02 2.39 14.20
N HIS A 65 -9.26 3.39 13.33
CA HIS A 65 -9.96 3.16 12.07
C HIS A 65 -9.11 2.37 11.09
N ASN A 66 -7.81 2.67 10.97
CA ASN A 66 -6.88 1.95 10.12
C ASN A 66 -6.81 0.46 10.46
N ALA A 67 -6.77 0.11 11.75
CA ALA A 67 -6.76 -1.27 12.21
C ALA A 67 -8.04 -2.08 11.85
N ARG A 68 -9.14 -1.38 11.53
CA ARG A 68 -10.41 -1.99 11.11
C ARG A 68 -10.65 -1.91 9.60
N THR A 69 -9.75 -1.25 8.87
CA THR A 69 -9.86 -1.11 7.41
C THR A 69 -9.22 -2.33 6.75
N PRO A 70 -9.97 -3.12 5.98
CA PRO A 70 -9.43 -4.27 5.26
C PRO A 70 -8.23 -3.86 4.40
N ASN A 71 -7.18 -4.68 4.42
CA ASN A 71 -5.96 -4.51 3.63
C ASN A 71 -5.19 -3.20 3.85
N ALA A 72 -5.50 -2.44 4.92
CA ALA A 72 -4.77 -1.23 5.24
C ALA A 72 -3.38 -1.55 5.82
N ALA A 73 -2.34 -0.95 5.24
CA ALA A 73 -0.99 -1.08 5.78
C ALA A 73 -0.93 -0.56 7.23
N PRO A 74 -0.27 -1.26 8.17
CA PRO A 74 -0.16 -0.82 9.56
C PRO A 74 0.47 0.58 9.72
N ASN A 75 1.43 0.91 8.84
CA ASN A 75 2.14 2.19 8.78
C ASN A 75 1.66 3.06 7.61
N SER A 76 0.36 2.99 7.28
CA SER A 76 -0.23 3.80 6.21
C SER A 76 0.01 5.30 6.43
N ARG A 77 0.34 6.03 5.37
CA ARG A 77 0.51 7.49 5.41
C ARG A 77 -0.76 8.23 5.82
N HIS A 78 -1.93 7.63 5.63
CA HIS A 78 -3.20 8.18 6.13
C HIS A 78 -3.21 8.38 7.64
N ILE A 79 -2.56 7.51 8.44
CA ILE A 79 -2.54 7.64 9.91
C ILE A 79 -1.70 8.82 10.41
N TYR A 80 -0.89 9.40 9.54
CA TYR A 80 -0.07 10.57 9.84
C TYR A 80 -0.63 11.86 9.22
N GLY A 81 -1.78 11.80 8.53
CA GLY A 81 -2.33 12.94 7.79
C GLY A 81 -1.53 13.33 6.55
N GLN A 82 -0.76 12.38 6.01
CA GLN A 82 0.19 12.56 4.91
C GLN A 82 -0.28 11.98 3.59
N ALA A 83 -1.52 11.48 3.51
CA ALA A 83 -2.06 10.85 2.31
C ALA A 83 -3.53 11.20 2.08
N ALA A 84 -3.95 11.15 0.83
CA ALA A 84 -5.33 11.22 0.42
C ALA A 84 -5.62 10.24 -0.72
N ASP A 85 -6.76 9.57 -0.62
CA ASP A 85 -7.41 8.84 -1.71
C ASP A 85 -8.51 9.75 -2.27
N PHE A 86 -8.54 10.00 -3.58
CA PHE A 86 -9.50 10.94 -4.15
C PHE A 86 -9.81 10.66 -5.61
N HIS A 87 -10.94 11.19 -6.06
CA HIS A 87 -11.32 11.22 -7.46
C HIS A 87 -11.82 12.63 -7.88
N ILE A 88 -11.92 12.82 -9.17
CA ILE A 88 -12.48 14.03 -9.80
C ILE A 88 -13.48 13.55 -10.85
N ASP A 89 -14.73 14.00 -10.75
CA ASP A 89 -15.79 13.57 -11.66
C ASP A 89 -15.45 13.87 -13.12
N GLY A 90 -15.52 12.83 -13.96
CA GLY A 90 -15.24 12.93 -15.39
C GLY A 90 -13.77 13.21 -15.73
N VAL A 91 -12.84 12.84 -14.84
CA VAL A 91 -11.39 12.80 -15.09
C VAL A 91 -10.88 11.39 -14.81
N ALA A 92 -10.18 10.80 -15.77
CA ALA A 92 -9.64 9.47 -15.61
C ALA A 92 -8.55 9.45 -14.50
N PRO A 93 -8.52 8.45 -13.61
CA PRO A 93 -7.50 8.36 -12.58
C PRO A 93 -6.06 8.43 -13.10
N ALA A 94 -5.79 7.88 -14.28
CA ALA A 94 -4.48 7.94 -14.93
C ALA A 94 -4.06 9.38 -15.28
N GLU A 95 -4.98 10.24 -15.70
CA GLU A 95 -4.71 11.66 -15.97
C GLU A 95 -4.37 12.41 -14.68
N ILE A 96 -5.11 12.12 -13.60
CA ILE A 96 -4.85 12.70 -12.28
C ILE A 96 -3.46 12.26 -11.78
N ALA A 97 -3.13 10.97 -11.89
CA ALA A 97 -1.83 10.43 -11.47
C ALA A 97 -0.67 11.04 -12.26
N LYS A 98 -0.82 11.19 -13.57
CA LYS A 98 0.16 11.83 -14.45
C LYS A 98 0.41 13.29 -14.08
N TYR A 99 -0.66 14.04 -13.79
CA TYR A 99 -0.50 15.42 -13.32
C TYR A 99 0.13 15.48 -11.92
N ALA A 100 -0.28 14.61 -11.00
CA ALA A 100 0.31 14.52 -9.66
C ALA A 100 1.83 14.26 -9.73
N GLU A 101 2.27 13.36 -10.62
CA GLU A 101 3.70 13.14 -10.89
C GLU A 101 4.40 14.41 -11.37
N SER A 102 3.81 15.14 -12.32
CA SER A 102 4.41 16.33 -12.93
C SER A 102 4.63 17.47 -11.93
N ILE A 103 3.82 17.56 -10.87
CA ILE A 103 3.96 18.56 -9.80
C ILE A 103 4.83 18.07 -8.63
N GLY A 104 5.48 16.91 -8.78
CA GLY A 104 6.49 16.41 -7.86
C GLY A 104 5.96 15.53 -6.71
N VAL A 105 4.73 15.01 -6.81
CA VAL A 105 4.26 13.96 -5.89
C VAL A 105 5.11 12.72 -6.08
N LYS A 106 5.60 12.14 -4.98
CA LYS A 106 6.49 10.97 -5.03
C LYS A 106 5.81 9.66 -4.62
N GLY A 107 4.73 9.72 -3.89
CA GLY A 107 3.91 8.53 -3.57
C GLY A 107 2.61 8.57 -4.34
N ILE A 108 2.45 7.71 -5.34
CA ILE A 108 1.27 7.68 -6.22
C ILE A 108 0.74 6.25 -6.30
N GLY A 109 -0.53 6.05 -5.94
CA GLY A 109 -1.28 4.82 -6.15
C GLY A 109 -2.37 5.03 -7.19
N LEU A 110 -2.38 4.23 -8.25
CA LEU A 110 -3.37 4.30 -9.31
C LEU A 110 -4.37 3.16 -9.17
N TYR A 111 -5.63 3.51 -8.97
CA TYR A 111 -6.74 2.58 -8.84
C TYR A 111 -7.76 2.82 -9.94
N ASP A 112 -8.68 1.89 -10.15
CA ASP A 112 -9.66 1.97 -11.24
C ASP A 112 -10.57 3.19 -11.16
N THR A 113 -10.88 3.65 -9.94
CA THR A 113 -11.86 4.72 -9.69
C THR A 113 -11.31 5.91 -8.93
N PHE A 114 -10.08 5.84 -8.40
CA PHE A 114 -9.48 6.91 -7.61
C PHE A 114 -7.95 6.89 -7.70
N VAL A 115 -7.32 7.92 -7.18
CA VAL A 115 -5.87 8.02 -7.05
C VAL A 115 -5.51 8.22 -5.59
N HIS A 116 -4.48 7.51 -5.12
CA HIS A 116 -3.81 7.81 -3.87
C HIS A 116 -2.62 8.71 -4.14
N ILE A 117 -2.45 9.74 -3.32
CA ILE A 117 -1.20 10.50 -3.24
C ILE A 117 -0.71 10.60 -1.80
N ASP A 118 0.61 10.68 -1.62
CA ASP A 118 1.18 10.95 -0.31
C ASP A 118 2.47 11.79 -0.37
N THR A 119 2.87 12.33 0.77
CA THR A 119 4.00 13.26 0.92
C THR A 119 5.31 12.59 1.29
N ARG A 120 5.51 11.29 0.93
CA ARG A 120 6.78 10.60 1.16
C ARG A 120 7.94 11.23 0.41
N GLU A 121 9.15 11.06 0.92
CA GLU A 121 10.36 11.56 0.27
C GLU A 121 10.88 10.62 -0.83
N SER A 122 10.61 9.32 -0.73
CA SER A 122 11.03 8.33 -1.71
C SER A 122 10.00 8.17 -2.82
N LYS A 123 10.46 8.05 -4.07
CA LYS A 123 9.62 7.74 -5.22
C LYS A 123 8.97 6.37 -5.07
N SER A 124 7.66 6.28 -5.27
CA SER A 124 6.90 5.04 -5.13
C SER A 124 5.64 5.11 -5.97
N PHE A 125 5.45 4.13 -6.81
CA PHE A 125 4.25 3.99 -7.63
C PHE A 125 3.68 2.58 -7.49
N TRP A 126 2.34 2.46 -7.43
CA TRP A 126 1.64 1.18 -7.42
C TRP A 126 0.25 1.31 -8.07
N TYR A 127 -0.35 0.19 -8.44
CA TYR A 127 -1.68 0.15 -9.06
C TYR A 127 -2.46 -1.11 -8.65
N SER A 128 -3.79 -1.07 -8.71
CA SER A 128 -4.65 -2.20 -8.33
C SER A 128 -4.82 -3.24 -9.45
N HIS A 129 -4.92 -2.79 -10.69
CA HIS A 129 -5.06 -3.65 -11.89
C HIS A 129 -4.10 -3.17 -12.96
N ALA A 130 -4.02 -3.91 -14.10
CA ALA A 130 -3.18 -3.51 -15.21
C ALA A 130 -3.61 -2.12 -15.73
N GLN A 131 -2.73 -1.13 -15.57
CA GLN A 131 -2.92 0.24 -16.01
C GLN A 131 -1.91 0.55 -17.11
N GLU A 132 -2.29 1.37 -18.08
CA GLU A 132 -1.36 1.81 -19.14
C GLU A 132 -0.32 2.82 -18.62
N TYR A 133 -0.75 3.69 -17.70
CA TYR A 133 0.14 4.69 -17.11
C TYR A 133 1.07 4.09 -16.05
N ARG A 134 2.34 4.49 -16.12
CA ARG A 134 3.38 4.22 -15.10
C ARG A 134 4.10 5.53 -14.79
N ALA A 135 4.20 5.87 -13.51
CA ALA A 135 4.99 7.03 -13.08
C ALA A 135 6.47 6.78 -13.31
N THR A 136 7.16 7.74 -13.91
CA THR A 136 8.59 7.68 -14.20
C THR A 136 9.41 8.57 -13.27
N PHE A 137 8.78 9.59 -12.69
CA PHE A 137 9.41 10.63 -11.87
C PHE A 137 10.63 11.25 -12.55
N GLY A 138 10.53 11.45 -13.86
CA GLY A 138 11.61 12.04 -14.67
C GLY A 138 12.76 11.09 -15.00
N GLY A 139 12.55 9.79 -14.89
CA GLY A 139 13.50 8.73 -15.23
C GLY A 139 12.81 7.53 -15.88
N GLU A 140 13.39 6.34 -15.71
CA GLU A 140 12.72 5.10 -16.07
C GLU A 140 11.48 4.87 -15.19
N PRO A 141 10.46 4.16 -15.69
CA PRO A 141 9.30 3.81 -14.88
C PRO A 141 9.72 3.15 -13.57
N VAL A 142 9.15 3.62 -12.46
CA VAL A 142 9.42 3.01 -11.16
C VAL A 142 8.81 1.61 -11.17
N GLU A 143 9.60 0.60 -10.79
CA GLU A 143 9.07 -0.74 -10.59
C GLU A 143 7.91 -0.68 -9.61
N ASP A 144 6.80 -1.30 -9.99
CA ASP A 144 5.61 -1.34 -9.16
C ASP A 144 5.91 -1.91 -7.79
N LEU A 145 5.43 -1.26 -6.75
CA LEU A 145 5.39 -1.91 -5.45
C LEU A 145 4.54 -3.18 -5.60
N TYR A 146 5.16 -4.30 -5.33
CA TYR A 146 4.49 -5.60 -5.38
C TYR A 146 3.33 -5.63 -4.38
N THR A 147 2.11 -5.45 -4.88
CA THR A 147 0.93 -5.28 -4.04
C THR A 147 0.52 -6.57 -3.33
N GLN A 148 -0.32 -6.45 -2.29
CA GLN A 148 -0.92 -7.61 -1.64
C GLN A 148 -1.72 -8.47 -2.62
N GLU A 149 -2.52 -7.85 -3.49
CA GLU A 149 -3.32 -8.56 -4.49
C GLU A 149 -2.44 -9.30 -5.50
N GLN A 150 -1.39 -8.67 -6.02
CA GLN A 150 -0.44 -9.32 -6.92
C GLN A 150 0.24 -10.52 -6.25
N PHE A 151 0.63 -10.36 -4.98
CA PHE A 151 1.20 -11.46 -4.20
C PHE A 151 0.22 -12.63 -4.09
N VAL A 152 -1.05 -12.35 -3.74
CA VAL A 152 -2.08 -13.39 -3.63
C VAL A 152 -2.26 -14.11 -4.97
N ARG A 153 -2.39 -13.38 -6.10
CA ARG A 153 -2.50 -13.97 -7.43
C ARG A 153 -1.30 -14.83 -7.79
N ASP A 154 -0.09 -14.36 -7.51
CA ASP A 154 1.13 -15.13 -7.79
C ASP A 154 1.21 -16.41 -6.94
N VAL A 155 0.81 -16.34 -5.66
CA VAL A 155 0.74 -17.53 -4.79
C VAL A 155 -0.33 -18.50 -5.28
N GLN A 156 -1.50 -18.02 -5.65
CA GLN A 156 -2.60 -18.83 -6.20
C GLN A 156 -2.14 -19.57 -7.46
N ALA A 157 -1.54 -18.86 -8.41
CA ALA A 157 -1.00 -19.44 -9.64
C ALA A 157 0.12 -20.47 -9.35
N ALA A 158 1.01 -20.17 -8.40
CA ALA A 158 2.12 -21.04 -8.04
C ALA A 158 1.68 -22.29 -7.30
N CYS A 159 0.61 -22.23 -6.51
CA CYS A 159 0.11 -23.30 -5.66
C CYS A 159 -1.11 -24.04 -6.25
N GLY A 160 -1.61 -23.64 -7.42
CA GLY A 160 -2.75 -24.29 -8.09
C GLY A 160 -4.10 -24.02 -7.42
N ALA A 161 -4.29 -22.80 -6.90
CA ALA A 161 -5.59 -22.28 -6.48
C ALA A 161 -6.23 -21.44 -7.60
N ALA A 162 -7.53 -21.14 -7.47
CA ALA A 162 -8.21 -20.19 -8.37
C ALA A 162 -7.55 -18.79 -8.25
N VAL A 163 -7.20 -18.18 -9.40
CA VAL A 163 -6.44 -16.92 -9.46
C VAL A 163 -7.41 -15.73 -9.48
N ASP A 164 -7.97 -15.41 -8.33
CA ASP A 164 -8.92 -14.29 -8.14
C ASP A 164 -8.35 -13.08 -7.39
N GLY A 165 -7.14 -13.23 -6.81
CA GLY A 165 -6.50 -12.18 -6.02
C GLY A 165 -7.05 -12.04 -4.59
N ILE A 166 -7.97 -12.93 -4.17
CA ILE A 166 -8.60 -12.94 -2.86
C ILE A 166 -8.03 -14.08 -2.02
N ALA A 167 -7.32 -13.73 -0.94
CA ALA A 167 -6.77 -14.72 -0.03
C ALA A 167 -7.90 -15.35 0.81
N GLY A 168 -8.27 -16.57 0.48
CA GLY A 168 -9.31 -17.33 1.14
C GLY A 168 -8.86 -18.71 1.62
N GLN A 169 -9.82 -19.50 2.10
CA GLN A 169 -9.60 -20.88 2.57
C GLN A 169 -8.95 -21.76 1.49
N GLU A 170 -9.37 -21.62 0.23
CA GLU A 170 -8.79 -22.36 -0.88
C GLU A 170 -7.32 -22.01 -1.05
N THR A 171 -6.98 -20.70 -1.16
CA THR A 171 -5.59 -20.24 -1.27
C THR A 171 -4.75 -20.79 -0.13
N MET A 172 -5.26 -20.67 1.11
CA MET A 172 -4.56 -21.13 2.31
C MET A 172 -4.34 -22.65 2.30
N SER A 173 -5.34 -23.43 1.87
CA SER A 173 -5.26 -24.89 1.81
C SER A 173 -4.21 -25.41 0.82
N LYS A 174 -3.88 -24.62 -0.20
CA LYS A 174 -2.92 -24.96 -1.27
C LYS A 174 -1.51 -24.47 -0.97
N THR A 175 -1.29 -23.65 0.08
CA THR A 175 0.07 -23.21 0.44
C THR A 175 0.99 -24.38 0.70
N VAL A 176 2.27 -24.19 0.39
CA VAL A 176 3.31 -25.21 0.58
C VAL A 176 4.31 -24.80 1.63
N THR A 177 5.01 -25.77 2.23
CA THR A 177 6.13 -25.48 3.11
C THR A 177 7.35 -25.10 2.25
N ILE A 178 7.98 -23.96 2.55
CA ILE A 178 9.19 -23.44 1.87
C ILE A 178 10.27 -23.20 2.90
N SER A 179 11.46 -23.75 2.67
CA SER A 179 12.66 -23.49 3.46
C SER A 179 13.92 -23.74 2.62
N ALA A 180 15.09 -23.52 3.19
CA ALA A 180 16.37 -23.85 2.53
C ALA A 180 16.49 -25.32 2.15
N TYR A 181 15.72 -26.20 2.78
CA TYR A 181 15.80 -27.67 2.64
C TYR A 181 14.55 -28.29 1.99
N LYS A 182 13.42 -27.54 1.96
CA LYS A 182 12.13 -28.05 1.46
C LYS A 182 11.51 -27.06 0.46
N ASN A 183 11.17 -27.56 -0.72
CA ASN A 183 10.57 -26.74 -1.78
C ASN A 183 11.39 -25.47 -2.11
N ARG A 184 12.70 -25.58 -2.02
CA ARG A 184 13.65 -24.48 -2.13
C ARG A 184 13.50 -23.64 -3.41
N THR A 185 13.06 -24.24 -4.50
CA THR A 185 12.87 -23.61 -5.81
C THR A 185 11.41 -23.64 -6.26
N HIS A 186 10.46 -23.83 -5.34
CA HIS A 186 9.04 -23.82 -5.67
C HIS A 186 8.63 -22.47 -6.28
N LYS A 187 7.71 -22.48 -7.24
CA LYS A 187 7.27 -21.25 -7.95
C LYS A 187 6.81 -20.11 -7.02
N ALA A 188 6.25 -20.43 -5.85
CA ALA A 188 5.84 -19.44 -4.87
C ALA A 188 7.03 -18.72 -4.17
N VAL A 189 8.27 -19.24 -4.24
CA VAL A 189 9.43 -18.62 -3.58
C VAL A 189 9.65 -17.19 -4.09
N ARG A 190 9.61 -16.99 -5.41
CA ARG A 190 9.79 -15.67 -6.02
C ARG A 190 8.72 -14.69 -5.56
N ALA A 191 7.47 -15.13 -5.45
CA ALA A 191 6.38 -14.31 -4.93
C ALA A 191 6.63 -13.89 -3.48
N VAL A 192 7.05 -14.82 -2.63
CA VAL A 192 7.38 -14.54 -1.21
C VAL A 192 8.56 -13.58 -1.09
N GLN A 193 9.60 -13.75 -1.92
CA GLN A 193 10.74 -12.81 -1.94
C GLN A 193 10.30 -11.39 -2.29
N LYS A 194 9.52 -11.22 -3.35
CA LYS A 194 8.94 -9.92 -3.73
C LYS A 194 8.10 -9.33 -2.61
N ARG A 195 7.28 -10.17 -1.95
CA ARG A 195 6.43 -9.72 -0.84
C ARG A 195 7.23 -9.26 0.36
N LEU A 196 8.26 -10.00 0.77
CA LEU A 196 9.16 -9.61 1.85
C LEU A 196 9.88 -8.30 1.53
N ALA A 197 10.38 -8.14 0.30
CA ALA A 197 10.98 -6.88 -0.15
C ALA A 197 10.01 -5.71 -0.07
N ALA A 198 8.78 -5.89 -0.56
CA ALA A 198 7.71 -4.87 -0.51
C ALA A 198 7.28 -4.52 0.92
N LEU A 199 7.39 -5.46 1.86
CA LEU A 199 7.16 -5.25 3.29
C LEU A 199 8.36 -4.61 4.01
N GLY A 200 9.47 -4.34 3.30
CA GLY A 200 10.64 -3.65 3.84
C GLY A 200 11.77 -4.56 4.31
N TYR A 201 11.66 -5.88 4.17
CA TYR A 201 12.70 -6.84 4.54
C TYR A 201 13.77 -6.94 3.45
N LYS A 202 14.52 -5.85 3.25
CA LYS A 202 15.50 -5.69 2.14
C LYS A 202 16.61 -6.73 2.11
N GLN A 203 16.91 -7.38 3.23
CA GLN A 203 17.88 -8.47 3.31
C GLN A 203 17.53 -9.70 2.46
N VAL A 204 16.27 -9.80 1.96
CA VAL A 204 15.85 -10.83 1.03
C VAL A 204 16.62 -10.76 -0.30
N GLY A 205 17.10 -9.58 -0.69
CA GLY A 205 17.82 -9.34 -1.95
C GLY A 205 16.92 -9.49 -3.17
N GLU A 206 17.50 -9.93 -4.28
CA GLU A 206 16.77 -10.17 -5.52
C GLU A 206 15.80 -11.35 -5.41
N ALA A 207 14.68 -11.25 -6.11
CA ALA A 207 13.68 -12.32 -6.19
C ALA A 207 14.11 -13.37 -7.23
N ASP A 208 15.15 -14.16 -6.90
CA ASP A 208 15.74 -15.18 -7.75
C ASP A 208 14.94 -16.50 -7.82
N GLY A 209 13.96 -16.66 -6.94
CA GLY A 209 13.14 -17.88 -6.83
C GLY A 209 13.80 -18.99 -6.03
N ILE A 210 14.85 -18.69 -5.28
CA ILE A 210 15.61 -19.65 -4.46
C ILE A 210 15.47 -19.31 -2.97
N ALA A 211 14.92 -20.22 -2.17
CA ALA A 211 14.85 -20.07 -0.72
C ALA A 211 16.23 -20.35 -0.08
N GLY A 212 17.18 -19.44 -0.27
CA GLY A 212 18.53 -19.49 0.25
C GLY A 212 18.71 -18.76 1.59
N ALA A 213 19.97 -18.44 1.95
CA ALA A 213 20.31 -17.77 3.21
C ALA A 213 19.63 -16.39 3.35
N LYS A 214 19.61 -15.59 2.27
CA LYS A 214 18.96 -14.26 2.25
C LYS A 214 17.44 -14.36 2.49
N PHE A 215 16.78 -15.31 1.81
CA PHE A 215 15.36 -15.61 2.03
C PHE A 215 15.09 -15.98 3.49
N THR A 216 15.89 -16.91 4.04
CA THR A 216 15.75 -17.37 5.43
C THR A 216 15.94 -16.22 6.42
N ALA A 217 16.91 -15.34 6.20
CA ALA A 217 17.16 -14.18 7.06
C ALA A 217 15.98 -13.19 7.03
N ALA A 218 15.46 -12.89 5.85
CA ALA A 218 14.30 -12.00 5.69
C ALA A 218 13.03 -12.60 6.32
N LEU A 219 12.81 -13.90 6.12
CA LEU A 219 11.66 -14.60 6.70
C LEU A 219 11.73 -14.63 8.23
N LYS A 220 12.90 -14.89 8.83
CA LYS A 220 13.09 -14.81 10.28
C LYS A 220 12.79 -13.43 10.84
N ALA A 221 13.24 -12.36 10.18
CA ALA A 221 12.91 -11.00 10.59
C ALA A 221 11.40 -10.73 10.53
N PHE A 222 10.75 -11.13 9.43
CA PHE A 222 9.29 -11.04 9.32
C PHE A 222 8.56 -11.82 10.42
N GLN A 223 9.01 -13.06 10.70
CA GLN A 223 8.44 -13.90 11.76
C GLN A 223 8.58 -13.25 13.13
N GLN A 224 9.74 -12.67 13.43
CA GLN A 224 10.01 -11.97 14.69
C GLN A 224 9.11 -10.77 14.88
N ASP A 225 9.02 -9.88 13.87
CA ASP A 225 8.22 -8.66 13.92
C ASP A 225 6.72 -8.96 14.07
N ASN A 226 6.28 -10.10 13.54
CA ASN A 226 4.87 -10.54 13.58
C ASN A 226 4.57 -11.57 14.66
N ARG A 227 5.49 -11.79 15.62
CA ARG A 227 5.32 -12.75 16.73
C ARG A 227 4.93 -14.15 16.26
N CYS A 228 5.56 -14.60 15.19
CA CYS A 228 5.50 -15.98 14.72
C CYS A 228 6.63 -16.80 15.36
N TRP A 229 6.61 -18.12 15.17
CA TRP A 229 7.75 -18.98 15.48
C TRP A 229 8.89 -18.65 14.53
N VAL A 230 10.06 -18.26 15.08
CA VAL A 230 11.22 -17.75 14.31
C VAL A 230 12.15 -18.89 13.93
N ASP A 231 11.76 -19.68 12.94
CA ASP A 231 12.54 -20.81 12.41
C ASP A 231 13.15 -20.54 11.02
N GLY A 232 12.64 -19.55 10.30
CA GLY A 232 13.01 -19.29 8.91
C GLY A 232 12.41 -20.29 7.91
N GLU A 233 11.41 -21.05 8.35
CA GLU A 233 10.59 -21.92 7.50
C GLU A 233 9.18 -21.31 7.31
N LEU A 234 8.73 -21.26 6.09
CA LEU A 234 7.38 -20.87 5.75
C LEU A 234 6.50 -22.12 5.67
N THR A 235 6.11 -22.65 6.83
CA THR A 235 5.31 -23.87 6.94
C THR A 235 3.93 -23.71 6.34
N ALA A 236 3.49 -24.67 5.51
CA ALA A 236 2.16 -24.67 4.89
C ALA A 236 1.03 -24.44 5.92
N LYS A 237 0.06 -23.62 5.56
CA LYS A 237 -1.16 -23.37 6.34
C LYS A 237 -0.94 -22.77 7.75
N ASN A 238 0.26 -22.25 8.03
CA ASN A 238 0.58 -21.68 9.33
C ASN A 238 0.29 -20.17 9.41
N LYS A 239 0.50 -19.58 10.60
CA LYS A 239 0.33 -18.15 10.88
C LYS A 239 1.17 -17.26 9.94
N THR A 240 2.40 -17.66 9.63
CA THR A 240 3.29 -16.86 8.75
C THR A 240 2.70 -16.71 7.35
N TRP A 241 2.14 -17.79 6.76
CA TRP A 241 1.42 -17.69 5.49
C TRP A 241 0.17 -16.80 5.59
N ARG A 242 -0.63 -16.95 6.66
CA ARG A 242 -1.81 -16.11 6.87
C ARG A 242 -1.46 -14.62 6.84
N LEU A 243 -0.44 -14.23 7.59
CA LEU A 243 0.01 -12.83 7.68
C LEU A 243 0.58 -12.31 6.34
N LEU A 244 1.38 -13.11 5.63
CA LEU A 244 1.85 -12.74 4.29
C LEU A 244 0.69 -12.53 3.32
N LEU A 245 -0.33 -13.39 3.39
CA LEU A 245 -1.54 -13.33 2.57
C LEU A 245 -2.54 -12.26 3.01
N GLY A 246 -2.30 -11.57 4.15
CA GLY A 246 -3.23 -10.57 4.69
C GLY A 246 -4.52 -11.17 5.27
N MET A 247 -4.48 -12.42 5.71
CA MET A 247 -5.60 -13.15 6.33
C MET A 247 -5.47 -13.06 7.85
N GLU A 248 -5.98 -12.04 8.48
CA GLU A 248 -6.11 -11.93 9.95
C GLU A 248 -7.49 -12.36 10.44
#